data_5e31286a9ad433f301bc32b63a1f9b39
#
_entry.id   5e31286a9ad433f301bc32b63a1f9b39
#
_cell.length_a   1.000
_cell.length_b   1.000
_cell.length_c   1.000
_cell.angle_alpha   90.00
_cell.angle_beta   90.00
_cell.angle_gamma   90.00
#
_symmetry.space_group_name_H-M   'P 1'
#
loop_
_entity.id
_entity.type
_entity.pdbx_description
1 polymer ?
#
loop_
_entity_poly.entity_id
_entity_poly.type
_entity_poly.pdbx_seq_one_letter_code
_entity_poly.pdbx_strand_id
1 'polypeptide(L)'
;MQTAFPGAVVIRPAVMFAPDDAFLTTILRLLRSLPAYPMFGDGRTRLQPAYADDVAAAIAEVVRQSKKPYPLYELAGPRVYSYEELLRTIARRAGLRPVLMRMPFAFWNAAAGLAEILLQPPLTRNQVELMQIDTTASENRPGFRALGISPRSLEEELEAMLKHKQSSDAKDAHTR
;
A
#
# COMPACT_ATOMS: atom_id res chain seq x y z
N MET A 1 -7.50 16.72 -16.88
CA MET A 1 -7.36 15.54 -17.76
C MET A 1 -8.65 15.29 -18.56
N GLN A 2 -9.81 15.15 -17.94
CA GLN A 2 -11.10 14.94 -18.66
C GLN A 2 -11.51 16.13 -19.55
N THR A 3 -11.12 17.35 -19.22
CA THR A 3 -11.34 18.54 -20.04
C THR A 3 -10.54 18.50 -21.35
N ALA A 4 -9.35 17.90 -21.33
CA ALA A 4 -8.49 17.77 -22.51
C ALA A 4 -8.79 16.51 -23.34
N PHE A 5 -9.42 15.51 -22.75
CA PHE A 5 -9.77 14.25 -23.41
C PHE A 5 -11.18 13.79 -22.98
N PRO A 6 -12.23 14.28 -23.68
CA PRO A 6 -13.61 13.83 -23.45
C PRO A 6 -13.71 12.32 -23.68
N GLY A 7 -14.19 11.58 -22.68
CA GLY A 7 -14.27 10.11 -22.73
C GLY A 7 -13.13 9.36 -22.04
N ALA A 8 -12.13 10.08 -21.52
CA ALA A 8 -11.13 9.44 -20.65
C ALA A 8 -11.77 8.92 -19.36
N VAL A 9 -11.43 7.68 -19.02
CA VAL A 9 -11.76 7.10 -17.71
C VAL A 9 -10.56 7.26 -16.80
N VAL A 10 -10.79 7.84 -15.62
CA VAL A 10 -9.77 8.01 -14.58
C VAL A 10 -9.89 6.85 -13.60
N ILE A 11 -8.78 6.20 -13.32
CA ILE A 11 -8.68 5.17 -12.28
C ILE A 11 -7.77 5.69 -11.19
N ARG A 12 -8.28 5.73 -9.96
CA ARG A 12 -7.57 6.16 -8.76
C ARG A 12 -7.44 4.97 -7.81
N PRO A 13 -6.34 4.22 -7.85
CA PRO A 13 -6.08 3.21 -6.84
C PRO A 13 -5.71 3.90 -5.51
N ALA A 14 -6.10 3.30 -4.41
CA ALA A 14 -5.56 3.59 -3.08
C ALA A 14 -4.09 3.11 -2.99
N VAL A 15 -3.50 3.06 -1.80
CA VAL A 15 -2.17 2.48 -1.65
C VAL A 15 -2.20 1.03 -2.14
N MET A 16 -1.32 0.71 -3.09
CA MET A 16 -1.25 -0.65 -3.65
C MET A 16 -0.23 -1.48 -2.90
N PHE A 17 -0.47 -2.79 -2.85
CA PHE A 17 0.47 -3.77 -2.35
C PHE A 17 0.55 -4.98 -3.29
N ALA A 18 1.71 -5.64 -3.30
CA ALA A 18 2.01 -6.85 -4.05
C ALA A 18 3.08 -7.68 -3.32
N PRO A 19 3.31 -8.95 -3.69
CA PRO A 19 4.31 -9.80 -3.07
C PRO A 19 5.72 -9.21 -2.99
N ASP A 20 6.15 -8.54 -4.05
CA ASP A 20 7.50 -7.99 -4.20
C ASP A 20 7.54 -6.46 -4.19
N ASP A 21 6.46 -5.80 -3.69
CA ASP A 21 6.42 -4.36 -3.65
C ASP A 21 7.39 -3.77 -2.59
N ALA A 22 7.86 -2.56 -2.88
CA ALA A 22 8.78 -1.86 -1.99
C ALA A 22 8.13 -1.46 -0.66
N PHE A 23 6.79 -1.23 -0.62
CA PHE A 23 6.07 -0.77 0.56
C PHE A 23 6.03 -1.86 1.64
N LEU A 24 5.46 -3.04 1.34
CA LEU A 24 5.39 -4.15 2.29
C LEU A 24 6.77 -4.70 2.64
N THR A 25 7.65 -4.84 1.64
CA THR A 25 9.01 -5.36 1.84
C THR A 25 9.81 -4.45 2.77
N THR A 26 9.71 -3.12 2.60
CA THR A 26 10.39 -2.16 3.47
C THR A 26 9.82 -2.19 4.89
N ILE A 27 8.50 -2.22 5.04
CA ILE A 27 7.86 -2.34 6.37
C ILE A 27 8.33 -3.61 7.08
N LEU A 28 8.27 -4.76 6.42
CA LEU A 28 8.70 -6.04 7.00
C LEU A 28 10.18 -6.05 7.38
N ARG A 29 11.03 -5.49 6.52
CA ARG A 29 12.48 -5.36 6.81
C ARG A 29 12.71 -4.50 8.04
N LEU A 30 12.09 -3.33 8.12
CA LEU A 30 12.24 -2.43 9.26
C LEU A 30 11.67 -3.02 10.55
N LEU A 31 10.52 -3.69 10.50
CA LEU A 31 9.91 -4.37 11.63
C LEU A 31 10.78 -5.51 12.18
N ARG A 32 11.61 -6.16 11.33
CA ARG A 32 12.54 -7.22 11.73
C ARG A 32 13.88 -6.69 12.24
N SER A 33 14.33 -5.56 11.69
CA SER A 33 15.69 -5.05 11.95
C SER A 33 15.75 -4.05 13.08
N LEU A 34 14.65 -3.36 13.40
CA LEU A 34 14.64 -2.31 14.40
C LEU A 34 14.01 -2.79 15.71
N PRO A 35 14.59 -2.49 16.88
CA PRO A 35 13.98 -2.80 18.17
C PRO A 35 12.70 -2.01 18.40
N ALA A 36 12.58 -0.81 17.80
CA ALA A 36 11.38 0.00 17.78
C ALA A 36 11.18 0.61 16.39
N TYR A 37 9.94 0.52 15.88
CA TYR A 37 9.58 1.05 14.56
C TYR A 37 9.08 2.49 14.68
N PRO A 38 9.75 3.47 14.07
CA PRO A 38 9.30 4.86 14.07
C PRO A 38 8.14 5.02 13.07
N MET A 39 6.94 5.31 13.58
CA MET A 39 5.76 5.56 12.76
C MET A 39 5.70 7.00 12.27
N PHE A 40 5.07 7.21 11.11
CA PHE A 40 4.70 8.54 10.65
C PHE A 40 3.56 9.11 11.49
N GLY A 41 3.79 10.29 12.08
CA GLY A 41 2.81 10.99 12.87
C GLY A 41 2.34 10.19 14.10
N ASP A 42 1.04 10.24 14.33
CA ASP A 42 0.36 9.52 15.42
C ASP A 42 -0.18 8.13 14.99
N GLY A 43 0.04 7.75 13.74
CA GLY A 43 -0.41 6.49 13.17
C GLY A 43 -1.90 6.45 12.80
N ARG A 44 -2.60 7.59 12.77
CA ARG A 44 -4.05 7.66 12.50
C ARG A 44 -4.41 7.80 11.03
N THR A 45 -3.46 8.11 10.15
CA THR A 45 -3.71 8.20 8.70
C THR A 45 -4.44 6.95 8.22
N ARG A 46 -5.54 7.12 7.51
CA ARG A 46 -6.40 6.03 7.06
C ARG A 46 -5.93 5.52 5.69
N LEU A 47 -5.68 4.22 5.62
CA LEU A 47 -5.22 3.54 4.43
C LEU A 47 -6.18 2.41 4.08
N GLN A 48 -6.46 2.22 2.80
CA GLN A 48 -7.32 1.13 2.31
C GLN A 48 -6.59 0.36 1.21
N PRO A 49 -5.62 -0.52 1.58
CA PRO A 49 -4.71 -1.15 0.64
C PRO A 49 -5.44 -1.98 -0.41
N ALA A 50 -5.09 -1.79 -1.68
CA ALA A 50 -5.59 -2.54 -2.83
C ALA A 50 -4.53 -3.48 -3.37
N TYR A 51 -4.89 -4.72 -3.67
CA TYR A 51 -3.96 -5.67 -4.26
C TYR A 51 -3.69 -5.31 -5.73
N ALA A 52 -2.41 -5.30 -6.12
CA ALA A 52 -2.00 -4.79 -7.42
C ALA A 52 -2.59 -5.56 -8.61
N ASP A 53 -2.72 -6.90 -8.50
CA ASP A 53 -3.33 -7.70 -9.56
C ASP A 53 -4.82 -7.43 -9.71
N ASP A 54 -5.54 -7.12 -8.62
CA ASP A 54 -6.94 -6.73 -8.68
C ASP A 54 -7.10 -5.38 -9.39
N VAL A 55 -6.16 -4.45 -9.15
CA VAL A 55 -6.12 -3.17 -9.86
C VAL A 55 -5.83 -3.39 -11.34
N ALA A 56 -4.89 -4.27 -11.69
CA ALA A 56 -4.60 -4.62 -13.08
C ALA A 56 -5.81 -5.26 -13.77
N ALA A 57 -6.51 -6.18 -13.11
CA ALA A 57 -7.73 -6.78 -13.60
C ALA A 57 -8.84 -5.73 -13.83
N ALA A 58 -8.97 -4.76 -12.91
CA ALA A 58 -9.94 -3.67 -13.04
C ALA A 58 -9.62 -2.76 -14.25
N ILE A 59 -8.34 -2.44 -14.46
CA ILE A 59 -7.90 -1.67 -15.63
C ILE A 59 -8.23 -2.43 -16.92
N ALA A 60 -7.91 -3.72 -16.99
CA ALA A 60 -8.21 -4.57 -18.14
C ALA A 60 -9.71 -4.63 -18.41
N GLU A 61 -10.54 -4.76 -17.38
CA GLU A 61 -11.99 -4.76 -17.51
C GLU A 61 -12.53 -3.42 -18.02
N VAL A 62 -12.04 -2.29 -17.50
CA VAL A 62 -12.42 -0.96 -18.00
C VAL A 62 -12.03 -0.79 -19.48
N VAL A 63 -10.87 -1.29 -19.90
CA VAL A 63 -10.45 -1.23 -21.32
C VAL A 63 -11.35 -2.08 -22.19
N ARG A 64 -11.76 -3.28 -21.74
CA ARG A 64 -12.59 -4.24 -22.47
C ARG A 64 -14.03 -3.78 -22.68
N GLN A 65 -14.56 -2.98 -21.76
CA GLN A 65 -15.93 -2.48 -21.86
C GLN A 65 -16.11 -1.51 -23.03
N SER A 66 -17.05 -1.80 -23.92
CA SER A 66 -17.41 -0.92 -25.05
C SER A 66 -18.08 0.37 -24.59
N LYS A 67 -18.87 0.30 -23.51
CA LYS A 67 -19.48 1.47 -22.87
C LYS A 67 -18.77 1.75 -21.55
N LYS A 68 -18.41 3.00 -21.32
CA LYS A 68 -17.76 3.46 -20.08
C LYS A 68 -18.82 4.11 -19.18
N PRO A 69 -19.48 3.36 -18.28
CA PRO A 69 -20.60 3.88 -17.51
C PRO A 69 -20.18 4.97 -16.50
N TYR A 70 -18.91 4.97 -16.13
CA TYR A 70 -18.40 5.92 -15.16
C TYR A 70 -17.10 6.58 -15.65
N PRO A 71 -16.96 7.91 -15.45
CA PRO A 71 -15.76 8.64 -15.84
C PRO A 71 -14.61 8.48 -14.84
N LEU A 72 -14.88 7.96 -13.64
CA LEU A 72 -13.91 7.82 -12.56
C LEU A 72 -14.23 6.57 -11.72
N TYR A 73 -13.19 5.77 -11.43
CA TYR A 73 -13.23 4.66 -10.49
C TYR A 73 -12.22 4.89 -9.37
N GLU A 74 -12.62 4.59 -8.12
CA GLU A 74 -11.74 4.57 -6.96
C GLU A 74 -11.55 3.12 -6.49
N LEU A 75 -10.33 2.60 -6.67
CA LEU A 75 -10.03 1.19 -6.42
C LEU A 75 -9.31 1.04 -5.08
N ALA A 76 -10.01 0.52 -4.10
CA ALA A 76 -9.48 0.27 -2.77
C ALA A 76 -9.86 -1.12 -2.27
N GLY A 77 -9.06 -1.68 -1.40
CA GLY A 77 -9.29 -2.99 -0.81
C GLY A 77 -10.54 -3.05 0.08
N PRO A 78 -10.87 -4.23 0.62
CA PRO A 78 -12.14 -4.43 1.33
C PRO A 78 -12.17 -3.77 2.73
N ARG A 79 -11.02 -3.39 3.28
CA ARG A 79 -10.91 -2.88 4.66
C ARG A 79 -10.07 -1.61 4.75
N VAL A 80 -10.54 -0.67 5.56
CA VAL A 80 -9.79 0.52 5.97
C VAL A 80 -9.03 0.24 7.25
N TYR A 81 -7.76 0.66 7.31
CA TYR A 81 -6.88 0.58 8.47
C TYR A 81 -6.41 1.97 8.86
N SER A 82 -6.17 2.22 10.14
CA SER A 82 -5.21 3.25 10.52
C SER A 82 -3.80 2.75 10.20
N TYR A 83 -2.85 3.66 10.01
CA TYR A 83 -1.46 3.27 9.74
C TYR A 83 -0.88 2.40 10.87
N GLU A 84 -1.19 2.72 12.13
CA GLU A 84 -0.80 1.88 13.27
C GLU A 84 -1.41 0.47 13.18
N GLU A 85 -2.71 0.38 12.87
CA GLU A 85 -3.40 -0.90 12.71
C GLU A 85 -2.83 -1.74 11.57
N LEU A 86 -2.49 -1.10 10.44
CA LEU A 86 -1.83 -1.74 9.30
C LEU A 86 -0.50 -2.35 9.72
N LEU A 87 0.37 -1.58 10.38
CA LEU A 87 1.67 -2.06 10.87
C LEU A 87 1.52 -3.23 11.85
N ARG A 88 0.57 -3.15 12.78
CA ARG A 88 0.29 -4.23 13.74
C ARG A 88 -0.27 -5.48 13.05
N THR A 89 -1.05 -5.31 12.00
CA THR A 89 -1.59 -6.43 11.20
C THR A 89 -0.47 -7.13 10.45
N ILE A 90 0.41 -6.38 9.76
CA ILE A 90 1.58 -6.92 9.07
C ILE A 90 2.51 -7.63 10.07
N ALA A 91 2.81 -7.00 11.21
CA ALA A 91 3.67 -7.58 12.22
C ALA A 91 3.13 -8.90 12.78
N ARG A 92 1.84 -8.94 13.13
CA ARG A 92 1.19 -10.16 13.65
C ARG A 92 1.27 -11.32 12.65
N ARG A 93 1.01 -11.07 11.37
CA ARG A 93 1.09 -12.10 10.32
C ARG A 93 2.53 -12.59 10.12
N ALA A 94 3.50 -11.73 10.33
CA ALA A 94 4.93 -12.06 10.28
C ALA A 94 5.48 -12.68 11.59
N GLY A 95 4.64 -12.90 12.62
CA GLY A 95 5.06 -13.43 13.93
C GLY A 95 5.88 -12.43 14.76
N LEU A 96 5.79 -11.12 14.46
CA LEU A 96 6.56 -10.07 15.10
C LEU A 96 5.72 -9.30 16.14
N ARG A 97 6.40 -8.74 17.14
CA ARG A 97 5.80 -7.90 18.19
C ARG A 97 6.60 -6.61 18.36
N PRO A 98 6.60 -5.71 17.38
CA PRO A 98 7.42 -4.50 17.43
C PRO A 98 6.87 -3.51 18.46
N VAL A 99 7.78 -2.72 19.02
CA VAL A 99 7.45 -1.48 19.72
C VAL A 99 7.24 -0.41 18.64
N LEU A 100 6.05 0.18 18.56
CA LEU A 100 5.75 1.25 17.63
C LEU A 100 5.92 2.60 18.32
N MET A 101 6.80 3.46 17.79
CA MET A 101 7.06 4.81 18.31
C MET A 101 6.41 5.86 17.41
N ARG A 102 5.64 6.76 18.01
CA ARG A 102 5.03 7.90 17.30
C ARG A 102 6.08 8.97 17.09
N MET A 103 6.34 9.30 15.81
CA MET A 103 7.28 10.34 15.44
C MET A 103 6.55 11.47 14.73
N PRO A 104 6.63 12.72 15.24
CA PRO A 104 5.98 13.88 14.60
C PRO A 104 6.40 14.06 13.14
N PHE A 105 5.49 14.52 12.30
CA PHE A 105 5.79 14.79 10.88
C PHE A 105 6.92 15.83 10.69
N ALA A 106 7.08 16.76 11.64
CA ALA A 106 8.20 17.71 11.62
C ALA A 106 9.56 17.01 11.63
N PHE A 107 9.69 15.92 12.42
CA PHE A 107 10.89 15.09 12.43
C PHE A 107 11.15 14.45 11.06
N TRP A 108 10.12 13.86 10.47
CA TRP A 108 10.20 13.21 9.16
C TRP A 108 10.53 14.18 8.04
N ASN A 109 9.95 15.39 8.07
CA ASN A 109 10.26 16.45 7.11
C ASN A 109 11.72 16.91 7.21
N ALA A 110 12.25 17.05 8.43
CA ALA A 110 13.66 17.38 8.64
C ALA A 110 14.57 16.24 8.14
N ALA A 111 14.24 14.98 8.49
CA ALA A 111 15.00 13.81 8.05
C ALA A 111 14.98 13.65 6.52
N ALA A 112 13.83 13.83 5.88
CA ALA A 112 13.71 13.80 4.43
C ALA A 112 14.50 14.92 3.75
N GLY A 113 14.46 16.15 4.30
CA GLY A 113 15.22 17.28 3.79
C GLY A 113 16.74 17.03 3.85
N LEU A 114 17.24 16.37 4.89
CA LEU A 114 18.63 15.96 4.97
C LEU A 114 18.96 14.82 4.02
N ALA A 115 18.04 13.87 3.84
CA ALA A 115 18.22 12.72 2.96
C ALA A 115 18.22 13.12 1.47
N GLU A 116 17.52 14.18 1.07
CA GLU A 116 17.47 14.68 -0.32
C GLU A 116 18.84 15.13 -0.86
N ILE A 117 19.84 15.33 0.02
CA ILE A 117 21.24 15.60 -0.40
C ILE A 117 21.90 14.34 -0.99
N LEU A 118 21.36 13.14 -0.70
CA LEU A 118 21.87 11.89 -1.21
C LEU A 118 21.39 11.63 -2.64
N LEU A 119 22.23 10.99 -3.46
CA LEU A 119 21.89 10.61 -4.84
C LEU A 119 20.66 9.68 -4.94
N GLN A 120 20.38 8.90 -3.91
CA GLN A 120 19.21 8.04 -3.79
C GLN A 120 18.64 8.14 -2.36
N PRO A 121 17.81 9.18 -2.11
CA PRO A 121 17.28 9.38 -0.77
C PRO A 121 16.33 8.22 -0.38
N PRO A 122 16.54 7.61 0.80
CA PRO A 122 15.66 6.54 1.28
C PRO A 122 14.26 7.02 1.65
N LEU A 123 14.10 8.32 1.81
CA LEU A 123 12.84 9.00 2.13
C LEU A 123 12.85 10.39 1.49
N THR A 124 11.76 10.78 0.85
CA THR A 124 11.57 12.11 0.27
C THR A 124 10.44 12.87 0.99
N ARG A 125 10.48 14.20 0.93
CA ARG A 125 9.42 15.05 1.51
C ARG A 125 8.05 14.70 0.94
N ASN A 126 7.96 14.46 -0.37
CA ASN A 126 6.72 14.07 -1.02
C ASN A 126 6.13 12.77 -0.44
N GLN A 127 6.99 11.79 -0.11
CA GLN A 127 6.54 10.55 0.56
C GLN A 127 6.02 10.84 1.98
N VAL A 128 6.65 11.75 2.72
CA VAL A 128 6.18 12.17 4.04
C VAL A 128 4.83 12.89 3.96
N GLU A 129 4.64 13.75 2.96
CA GLU A 129 3.37 14.43 2.72
C GLU A 129 2.25 13.45 2.36
N LEU A 130 2.53 12.47 1.50
CA LEU A 130 1.56 11.42 1.14
C LEU A 130 1.10 10.61 2.37
N MET A 131 1.97 10.41 3.36
CA MET A 131 1.61 9.72 4.61
C MET A 131 0.75 10.55 5.56
N GLN A 132 0.47 11.81 5.24
CA GLN A 132 -0.44 12.68 5.99
C GLN A 132 -1.87 12.67 5.41
N ILE A 133 -2.06 12.08 4.24
CA ILE A 133 -3.31 12.10 3.49
C ILE A 133 -3.98 10.72 3.58
N ASP A 134 -5.25 10.71 3.96
CA ASP A 134 -6.05 9.48 3.92
C ASP A 134 -6.18 8.97 2.48
N THR A 135 -5.85 7.70 2.27
CA THR A 135 -5.96 7.03 0.98
C THR A 135 -7.05 5.96 1.03
N THR A 136 -8.29 6.42 1.12
CA THR A 136 -9.49 5.58 1.16
C THR A 136 -10.41 5.92 -0.01
N ALA A 137 -11.17 4.93 -0.50
CA ALA A 137 -12.21 5.18 -1.49
C ALA A 137 -13.42 5.87 -0.86
N SER A 138 -14.07 6.72 -1.65
CA SER A 138 -15.31 7.37 -1.28
C SER A 138 -16.48 6.39 -1.46
N GLU A 139 -17.42 6.34 -0.53
CA GLU A 139 -18.57 5.44 -0.57
C GLU A 139 -19.45 5.65 -1.82
N ASN A 140 -19.50 6.87 -2.35
CA ASN A 140 -20.32 7.26 -3.49
C ASN A 140 -19.62 7.08 -4.85
N ARG A 141 -18.42 6.50 -4.89
CA ARG A 141 -17.68 6.28 -6.14
C ARG A 141 -17.69 4.80 -6.53
N PRO A 142 -17.80 4.51 -7.83
CA PRO A 142 -17.66 3.14 -8.31
C PRO A 142 -16.26 2.62 -8.04
N GLY A 143 -16.18 1.41 -7.50
CA GLY A 143 -14.96 0.68 -7.21
C GLY A 143 -14.93 -0.69 -7.90
N PHE A 144 -14.17 -1.63 -7.36
CA PHE A 144 -14.02 -2.99 -7.86
C PHE A 144 -15.37 -3.69 -8.14
N ARG A 145 -16.33 -3.54 -7.24
CA ARG A 145 -17.65 -4.19 -7.37
C ARG A 145 -18.41 -3.75 -8.62
N ALA A 146 -18.26 -2.49 -9.02
CA ALA A 146 -18.87 -1.96 -10.25
C ALA A 146 -18.27 -2.60 -11.53
N LEU A 147 -17.11 -3.25 -11.40
CA LEU A 147 -16.42 -3.99 -12.46
C LEU A 147 -16.59 -5.52 -12.30
N GLY A 148 -17.41 -5.98 -11.35
CA GLY A 148 -17.60 -7.41 -11.07
C GLY A 148 -16.41 -8.07 -10.37
N ILE A 149 -15.52 -7.30 -9.78
CA ILE A 149 -14.31 -7.79 -9.10
C ILE A 149 -14.52 -7.74 -7.59
N SER A 150 -14.22 -8.86 -6.91
CA SER A 150 -14.13 -8.93 -5.45
C SER A 150 -12.69 -8.68 -5.04
N PRO A 151 -12.37 -7.53 -4.40
CA PRO A 151 -11.00 -7.23 -4.04
C PRO A 151 -10.50 -8.16 -2.93
N ARG A 152 -9.28 -8.65 -3.07
CA ARG A 152 -8.60 -9.50 -2.08
C ARG A 152 -8.19 -8.70 -0.86
N SER A 153 -8.18 -9.35 0.29
CA SER A 153 -7.77 -8.72 1.54
C SER A 153 -6.25 -8.73 1.72
N LEU A 154 -5.74 -7.73 2.43
CA LEU A 154 -4.32 -7.68 2.78
C LEU A 154 -3.90 -8.91 3.59
N GLU A 155 -4.75 -9.35 4.50
CA GLU A 155 -4.45 -10.46 5.41
C GLU A 155 -4.26 -11.79 4.67
N GLU A 156 -5.11 -12.07 3.67
CA GLU A 156 -5.05 -13.31 2.86
C GLU A 156 -3.79 -13.33 2.01
N GLU A 157 -3.54 -12.25 1.28
CA GLU A 157 -2.37 -12.16 0.40
C GLU A 157 -1.06 -12.12 1.18
N LEU A 158 -1.01 -11.41 2.31
CA LEU A 158 0.18 -11.36 3.16
C LEU A 158 0.55 -12.75 3.71
N GLU A 159 -0.45 -13.57 4.05
CA GLU A 159 -0.22 -14.94 4.50
C GLU A 159 0.35 -15.82 3.38
N ALA A 160 -0.18 -15.69 2.16
CA ALA A 160 0.33 -16.40 0.98
C ALA A 160 1.78 -15.99 0.65
N MET A 161 2.06 -14.68 0.70
CA MET A 161 3.40 -14.11 0.47
C MET A 161 4.44 -14.63 1.48
N LEU A 162 4.09 -14.64 2.76
CA LEU A 162 5.00 -15.09 3.82
C LEU A 162 5.29 -16.59 3.71
N LYS A 163 4.31 -17.41 3.35
CA LYS A 163 4.49 -18.85 3.09
C LYS A 163 5.41 -19.11 1.89
N HIS A 164 5.22 -18.35 0.82
CA HIS A 164 6.05 -18.51 -0.40
C HIS A 164 7.51 -18.15 -0.12
N LYS A 165 7.76 -17.06 0.60
CA LYS A 165 9.12 -16.65 0.96
C LYS A 165 9.83 -17.66 1.85
N GLN A 166 9.15 -18.22 2.85
CA GLN A 166 9.70 -19.28 3.70
C GLN A 166 10.08 -20.54 2.88
N SER A 167 9.27 -20.90 1.89
CA SER A 167 9.53 -22.04 1.01
C SER A 167 10.73 -21.80 0.08
N SER A 168 10.92 -20.57 -0.38
CA SER A 168 12.06 -20.16 -1.20
C SER A 168 13.36 -20.17 -0.40
N ASP A 169 13.36 -19.54 0.78
CA ASP A 169 14.53 -19.49 1.67
C ASP A 169 14.96 -20.90 2.13
N ALA A 170 14.02 -21.82 2.34
CA ALA A 170 14.31 -23.22 2.70
C ALA A 170 14.95 -24.00 1.53
N LYS A 171 14.56 -23.72 0.28
CA LYS A 171 15.18 -24.34 -0.91
C LYS A 171 16.61 -23.87 -1.13
N ASP A 172 16.87 -22.57 -0.97
CA ASP A 172 18.20 -21.99 -1.14
C ASP A 172 19.18 -22.43 -0.05
N ALA A 173 18.70 -22.70 1.17
CA ALA A 173 19.49 -23.24 2.27
C ALA A 173 19.89 -24.71 2.06
N HIS A 174 19.15 -25.48 1.26
CA HIS A 174 19.42 -26.91 0.99
C HIS A 174 20.35 -27.12 -0.22
N THR A 175 20.61 -26.05 -0.98
CA THR A 175 21.44 -26.10 -2.21
C THR A 175 22.87 -25.56 -1.98
N ARG A 176 23.20 -25.15 -0.76
CA ARG A 176 24.55 -24.75 -0.32
C ARG A 176 25.16 -25.79 0.59
#